data_b9f6b1ceade6f154cffb83eb614ae2ff
#
_entry.id   b9f6b1ceade6f154cffb83eb614ae2ff
#
_cell.length_a   1.000
_cell.length_b   1.000
_cell.length_c   1.000
_cell.angle_alpha   90.00
_cell.angle_beta   90.00
_cell.angle_gamma   90.00
#
_symmetry.space_group_name_H-M   'P 1'
#
loop_
_entity.id
_entity.type
_entity.pdbx_description
1 polymer ?
#
loop_
_entity_poly.entity_id
_entity_poly.type
_entity_poly.pdbx_seq_one_letter_code
_entity_poly.pdbx_strand_id
1 'polypeptide(L)'
;MRKVDARGDACPLPVVKAKKAIAELNGAGEVEVLVDNEIAVQNLTKMAQQKGYRSAAEKLAEREYRVLFTVGEPAAEEEEAPACAPDARTDTVVVIASDKMGEGAEELGKTLLKAFIFSLTQQDKLPKTILLYNGGAHLTCKGSPMLDDLKALEAEGVEILTCGTCLNFYGLTEKLAVGGVTNMYVIAEKMLNAGNVVKP
;
A
#
# COMPACT_ATOMS: atom_id res chain seq x y z
N MET A 1 15.57 19.37 -13.76
CA MET A 1 14.65 18.26 -14.04
C MET A 1 15.44 17.00 -14.38
N ARG A 2 15.24 15.90 -13.65
CA ARG A 2 15.82 14.59 -13.97
C ARG A 2 14.78 13.69 -14.62
N LYS A 3 15.20 12.88 -15.59
CA LYS A 3 14.34 11.92 -16.28
C LYS A 3 14.76 10.50 -15.93
N VAL A 4 13.77 9.67 -15.61
CA VAL A 4 13.92 8.25 -15.26
C VAL A 4 13.03 7.42 -16.16
N ASP A 5 13.60 6.50 -16.91
CA ASP A 5 12.85 5.51 -17.66
C ASP A 5 12.74 4.21 -16.83
N ALA A 6 11.51 3.88 -16.47
CA ALA A 6 11.15 2.69 -15.71
C ALA A 6 10.06 1.86 -16.43
N ARG A 7 9.94 2.03 -17.76
CA ARG A 7 9.08 1.19 -18.58
C ARG A 7 9.65 -0.22 -18.66
N GLY A 8 8.80 -1.22 -18.53
CA GLY A 8 9.20 -2.64 -18.46
C GLY A 8 9.76 -3.08 -17.12
N ASP A 9 9.92 -2.18 -16.16
CA ASP A 9 10.37 -2.55 -14.82
C ASP A 9 9.25 -3.18 -13.99
N ALA A 10 9.56 -4.31 -13.36
CA ALA A 10 8.66 -4.92 -12.38
C ALA A 10 8.72 -4.18 -11.03
N CYS A 11 7.59 -4.20 -10.28
CA CYS A 11 7.56 -3.71 -8.90
C CYS A 11 8.65 -4.45 -8.06
N PRO A 12 9.46 -3.73 -7.23
CA PRO A 12 9.33 -2.32 -6.86
C PRO A 12 10.26 -1.36 -7.64
N LEU A 13 10.90 -1.78 -8.74
CA LEU A 13 11.97 -1.04 -9.43
C LEU A 13 11.59 0.41 -9.82
N PRO A 14 10.38 0.72 -10.35
CA PRO A 14 10.01 2.10 -10.66
C PRO A 14 10.10 3.04 -9.45
N VAL A 15 9.64 2.57 -8.29
CA VAL A 15 9.66 3.34 -7.03
C VAL A 15 11.10 3.53 -6.54
N VAL A 16 11.93 2.48 -6.62
CA VAL A 16 13.35 2.54 -6.21
C VAL A 16 14.13 3.52 -7.10
N LYS A 17 13.94 3.45 -8.43
CA LYS A 17 14.58 4.38 -9.39
C LYS A 17 14.16 5.83 -9.14
N ALA A 18 12.85 6.07 -8.92
CA ALA A 18 12.33 7.40 -8.61
C ALA A 18 12.96 7.95 -7.32
N LYS A 19 13.01 7.15 -6.25
CA LYS A 19 13.60 7.54 -4.97
C LYS A 19 15.08 7.88 -5.10
N LYS A 20 15.85 7.08 -5.86
CA LYS A 20 17.27 7.36 -6.14
C LYS A 20 17.45 8.68 -6.87
N ALA A 21 16.65 8.92 -7.92
CA ALA A 21 16.70 10.17 -8.69
C ALA A 21 16.34 11.40 -7.85
N ILE A 22 15.36 11.27 -6.94
CA ILE A 22 15.00 12.32 -5.99
C ILE A 22 16.14 12.60 -5.02
N ALA A 23 16.77 11.56 -4.45
CA ALA A 23 17.90 11.72 -3.54
C ALA A 23 19.10 12.42 -4.20
N GLU A 24 19.32 12.17 -5.50
CA GLU A 24 20.39 12.79 -6.27
C GLU A 24 20.13 14.28 -6.63
N LEU A 25 18.92 14.83 -6.37
CA LEU A 25 18.67 16.27 -6.55
C LEU A 25 19.36 17.13 -5.48
N ASN A 26 19.75 16.55 -4.34
CA ASN A 26 20.38 17.26 -3.21
C ASN A 26 19.60 18.52 -2.76
N GLY A 27 18.28 18.51 -2.88
CA GLY A 27 17.42 19.66 -2.55
C GLY A 27 16.16 19.72 -3.41
N ALA A 28 15.70 20.94 -3.67
CA ALA A 28 14.50 21.17 -4.50
C ALA A 28 14.75 20.88 -5.98
N GLY A 29 13.76 20.34 -6.66
CA GLY A 29 13.83 20.07 -8.09
C GLY A 29 12.72 19.16 -8.60
N GLU A 30 12.80 18.80 -9.87
CA GLU A 30 11.80 17.96 -10.53
C GLU A 30 12.41 16.64 -11.00
N VAL A 31 11.62 15.56 -10.84
CA VAL A 31 11.92 14.22 -11.37
C VAL A 31 10.74 13.75 -12.22
N GLU A 32 11.01 13.46 -13.48
CA GLU A 32 10.06 12.84 -14.40
C GLU A 32 10.33 11.34 -14.46
N VAL A 33 9.31 10.52 -14.22
CA VAL A 33 9.39 9.07 -14.30
C VAL A 33 8.41 8.55 -15.35
N LEU A 34 8.92 7.80 -16.32
CA LEU A 34 8.12 7.13 -17.35
C LEU A 34 7.88 5.68 -16.93
N VAL A 35 6.63 5.24 -17.00
CA VAL A 35 6.21 3.86 -16.70
C VAL A 35 5.18 3.38 -17.73
N ASP A 36 4.96 2.07 -17.81
CA ASP A 36 4.11 1.43 -18.83
C ASP A 36 2.80 0.84 -18.30
N ASN A 37 2.51 1.05 -17.01
CA ASN A 37 1.29 0.51 -16.39
C ASN A 37 0.76 1.42 -15.27
N GLU A 38 -0.56 1.35 -15.06
CA GLU A 38 -1.27 2.18 -14.07
C GLU A 38 -0.89 1.87 -12.63
N ILE A 39 -0.52 0.62 -12.33
CA ILE A 39 -0.09 0.22 -10.98
C ILE A 39 1.20 0.94 -10.60
N ALA A 40 2.14 1.07 -11.55
CA ALA A 40 3.36 1.84 -11.32
C ALA A 40 3.06 3.32 -11.08
N VAL A 41 2.10 3.91 -11.81
CA VAL A 41 1.62 5.30 -11.57
C VAL A 41 1.08 5.45 -10.16
N GLN A 42 0.15 4.58 -9.74
CA GLN A 42 -0.44 4.62 -8.39
C GLN A 42 0.64 4.49 -7.30
N ASN A 43 1.59 3.57 -7.47
CA ASN A 43 2.68 3.37 -6.53
C ASN A 43 3.59 4.60 -6.41
N LEU A 44 3.91 5.23 -7.53
CA LEU A 44 4.71 6.46 -7.57
C LEU A 44 3.98 7.64 -6.91
N THR A 45 2.69 7.83 -7.24
CA THR A 45 1.87 8.89 -6.65
C THR A 45 1.71 8.70 -5.13
N LYS A 46 1.48 7.46 -4.68
CA LYS A 46 1.40 7.15 -3.25
C LYS A 46 2.72 7.42 -2.53
N MET A 47 3.86 7.09 -3.16
CA MET A 47 5.18 7.42 -2.62
C MET A 47 5.38 8.92 -2.48
N ALA A 48 4.93 9.71 -3.47
CA ALA A 48 4.98 11.18 -3.41
C ALA A 48 4.20 11.71 -2.20
N GLN A 49 2.95 11.29 -2.03
CA GLN A 49 2.10 11.69 -0.89
C GLN A 49 2.74 11.35 0.44
N GLN A 50 3.26 10.13 0.61
CA GLN A 50 3.92 9.70 1.85
C GLN A 50 5.18 10.52 2.20
N LYS A 51 5.87 11.06 1.20
CA LYS A 51 7.08 11.87 1.37
C LYS A 51 6.81 13.38 1.35
N GLY A 52 5.55 13.80 1.23
CA GLY A 52 5.16 15.21 1.16
C GLY A 52 5.61 15.90 -0.14
N TYR A 53 5.78 15.15 -1.23
CA TYR A 53 6.11 15.72 -2.54
C TYR A 53 4.84 15.96 -3.36
N ARG A 54 4.82 17.03 -4.14
CA ARG A 54 3.81 17.18 -5.18
C ARG A 54 4.06 16.19 -6.31
N SER A 55 3.01 15.58 -6.83
CA SER A 55 3.08 14.73 -8.01
C SER A 55 1.94 15.00 -8.96
N ALA A 56 2.25 14.94 -10.26
CA ALA A 56 1.27 14.98 -11.33
C ALA A 56 1.48 13.76 -12.24
N ALA A 57 0.40 13.02 -12.51
CA ALA A 57 0.44 11.88 -13.39
C ALA A 57 -0.33 12.18 -14.68
N GLU A 58 0.25 11.79 -15.82
CA GLU A 58 -0.33 12.00 -17.15
C GLU A 58 -0.19 10.72 -17.98
N LYS A 59 -1.26 10.36 -18.69
CA LYS A 59 -1.24 9.28 -19.67
C LYS A 59 -0.83 9.84 -21.02
N LEU A 60 0.31 9.40 -21.53
CA LEU A 60 0.85 9.85 -22.83
C LEU A 60 0.35 8.97 -23.99
N ALA A 61 0.23 7.65 -23.75
CA ALA A 61 -0.25 6.68 -24.73
C ALA A 61 -0.92 5.49 -24.03
N GLU A 62 -1.39 4.50 -24.76
CA GLU A 62 -2.13 3.34 -24.23
C GLU A 62 -1.35 2.59 -23.14
N ARG A 63 -0.03 2.50 -23.25
CA ARG A 63 0.90 1.88 -22.30
C ARG A 63 2.08 2.78 -21.99
N GLU A 64 1.85 4.08 -21.87
CA GLU A 64 2.90 5.03 -21.54
C GLU A 64 2.34 6.12 -20.64
N TYR A 65 2.91 6.23 -19.45
CA TYR A 65 2.50 7.17 -18.42
C TYR A 65 3.71 7.95 -17.94
N ARG A 66 3.47 9.21 -17.62
CA ARG A 66 4.45 10.11 -17.03
C ARG A 66 4.01 10.47 -15.62
N VAL A 67 4.92 10.34 -14.66
CA VAL A 67 4.73 10.87 -13.31
C VAL A 67 5.81 11.91 -13.05
N LEU A 68 5.39 13.15 -12.80
CA LEU A 68 6.28 14.24 -12.46
C LEU A 68 6.24 14.47 -10.95
N PHE A 69 7.40 14.46 -10.31
CA PHE A 69 7.58 14.83 -8.90
C PHE A 69 8.16 16.23 -8.81
N THR A 70 7.60 17.07 -7.93
CA THR A 70 8.18 18.34 -7.52
C THR A 70 8.62 18.23 -6.07
N VAL A 71 9.92 18.28 -5.85
CA VAL A 71 10.58 18.14 -4.54
C VAL A 71 10.97 19.53 -4.04
N GLY A 72 10.73 19.81 -2.74
CA GLY A 72 11.12 21.08 -2.12
C GLY A 72 10.04 22.15 -2.08
N GLU A 73 8.89 21.96 -2.74
CA GLU A 73 7.67 22.72 -2.47
C GLU A 73 6.74 21.89 -1.60
N PRO A 74 6.18 22.45 -0.50
CA PRO A 74 5.18 21.72 0.27
C PRO A 74 4.01 21.36 -0.66
N ALA A 75 3.56 20.11 -0.60
CA ALA A 75 2.28 19.76 -1.21
C ALA A 75 1.23 20.73 -0.69
N ALA A 76 0.41 21.33 -1.57
CA ALA A 76 -0.72 22.11 -1.11
C ALA A 76 -1.53 21.24 -0.16
N GLU A 77 -1.79 21.77 1.03
CA GLU A 77 -2.61 21.15 2.05
C GLU A 77 -3.95 20.76 1.41
N GLU A 78 -4.14 19.48 1.11
CA GLU A 78 -5.49 18.93 1.15
C GLU A 78 -5.86 18.97 2.63
N GLU A 79 -6.97 19.61 2.94
CA GLU A 79 -7.52 19.94 4.25
C GLU A 79 -7.10 18.91 5.30
N GLU A 80 -6.42 19.41 6.34
CA GLU A 80 -6.20 18.65 7.57
C GLU A 80 -7.56 18.12 8.02
N ALA A 81 -7.70 16.80 7.92
CA ALA A 81 -8.72 16.13 8.71
C ALA A 81 -8.51 16.57 10.17
N PRO A 82 -9.58 16.89 10.90
CA PRO A 82 -9.50 17.51 12.22
C PRO A 82 -8.57 16.70 13.13
N ALA A 83 -7.76 17.44 13.89
CA ALA A 83 -6.82 16.89 14.87
C ALA A 83 -7.50 15.78 15.69
N CYS A 84 -7.13 14.54 15.41
CA CYS A 84 -7.70 13.38 16.05
C CYS A 84 -7.37 13.39 17.54
N ALA A 85 -8.35 12.96 18.34
CA ALA A 85 -8.16 12.43 19.67
C ALA A 85 -6.91 11.51 19.73
N PRO A 86 -6.24 11.35 20.89
CA PRO A 86 -5.00 10.57 20.98
C PRO A 86 -5.17 9.23 20.29
N ASP A 87 -4.29 8.96 19.35
CA ASP A 87 -4.35 7.79 18.45
C ASP A 87 -4.42 6.50 19.30
N ALA A 88 -5.60 5.89 19.37
CA ALA A 88 -5.82 4.65 20.10
C ALA A 88 -5.12 3.45 19.41
N ARG A 89 -4.50 3.64 18.26
CA ARG A 89 -3.81 2.61 17.48
C ARG A 89 -2.41 2.38 18.06
N THR A 90 -2.02 1.12 18.07
CA THR A 90 -0.66 0.73 18.43
C THR A 90 0.27 0.94 17.22
N ASP A 91 1.57 1.10 17.45
CA ASP A 91 2.57 1.05 16.39
C ASP A 91 2.82 -0.40 15.92
N THR A 92 1.74 -1.14 15.73
CA THR A 92 1.73 -2.54 15.29
C THR A 92 1.32 -2.63 13.84
N VAL A 93 2.08 -3.40 13.07
CA VAL A 93 1.76 -3.79 11.70
C VAL A 93 1.37 -5.27 11.68
N VAL A 94 0.19 -5.58 11.13
CA VAL A 94 -0.25 -6.95 10.88
C VAL A 94 0.05 -7.32 9.45
N VAL A 95 0.68 -8.48 9.22
CA VAL A 95 1.10 -8.95 7.90
C VAL A 95 0.37 -10.24 7.56
N ILE A 96 -0.45 -10.23 6.52
CA ILE A 96 -1.22 -11.40 6.07
C ILE A 96 -0.72 -11.82 4.69
N ALA A 97 0.05 -12.89 4.65
CA ALA A 97 0.69 -13.39 3.43
C ALA A 97 -0.08 -14.56 2.77
N SER A 98 -1.09 -15.09 3.43
CA SER A 98 -1.86 -16.25 2.98
C SER A 98 -3.35 -16.02 3.17
N ASP A 99 -4.18 -16.81 2.51
CA ASP A 99 -5.64 -16.88 2.74
C ASP A 99 -6.01 -17.85 3.87
N LYS A 100 -5.00 -18.39 4.55
CA LYS A 100 -5.15 -19.29 5.71
C LYS A 100 -4.07 -19.02 6.75
N MET A 101 -4.34 -19.40 7.99
CA MET A 101 -3.41 -19.29 9.12
C MET A 101 -2.83 -20.66 9.45
N GLY A 102 -1.48 -20.72 9.51
CA GLY A 102 -0.74 -21.96 9.79
C GLY A 102 -0.63 -22.93 8.60
N GLU A 103 0.16 -24.00 8.80
CA GLU A 103 0.51 -24.98 7.76
C GLU A 103 -0.33 -26.29 7.81
N GLY A 104 -1.34 -26.34 8.68
CA GLY A 104 -2.19 -27.53 8.88
C GLY A 104 -3.30 -27.67 7.83
N ALA A 105 -4.43 -28.22 8.25
CA ALA A 105 -5.60 -28.41 7.39
C ALA A 105 -6.11 -27.06 6.84
N GLU A 106 -6.39 -27.03 5.54
CA GLU A 106 -6.76 -25.79 4.84
C GLU A 106 -8.03 -25.15 5.38
N GLU A 107 -9.08 -25.96 5.60
CA GLU A 107 -10.35 -25.47 6.15
C GLU A 107 -10.20 -24.88 7.55
N LEU A 108 -9.40 -25.52 8.39
CA LEU A 108 -9.08 -25.02 9.72
C LEU A 108 -8.31 -23.70 9.62
N GLY A 109 -7.29 -23.64 8.74
CA GLY A 109 -6.50 -22.43 8.54
C GLY A 109 -7.32 -21.25 8.07
N LYS A 110 -8.29 -21.44 7.18
CA LYS A 110 -9.24 -20.40 6.73
C LYS A 110 -10.15 -19.94 7.87
N THR A 111 -10.63 -20.89 8.69
CA THR A 111 -11.47 -20.60 9.85
C THR A 111 -10.69 -19.79 10.90
N LEU A 112 -9.44 -20.18 11.19
CA LEU A 112 -8.57 -19.48 12.13
C LEU A 112 -8.24 -18.07 11.66
N LEU A 113 -7.94 -17.88 10.37
CA LEU A 113 -7.65 -16.56 9.82
C LEU A 113 -8.86 -15.62 9.90
N LYS A 114 -10.06 -16.13 9.60
CA LYS A 114 -11.30 -15.37 9.77
C LYS A 114 -11.51 -14.96 11.24
N ALA A 115 -11.34 -15.89 12.16
CA ALA A 115 -11.44 -15.62 13.58
C ALA A 115 -10.38 -14.60 14.06
N PHE A 116 -9.15 -14.68 13.52
CA PHE A 116 -8.08 -13.72 13.82
C PHE A 116 -8.46 -12.30 13.38
N ILE A 117 -8.91 -12.12 12.11
CA ILE A 117 -9.30 -10.80 11.59
C ILE A 117 -10.49 -10.25 12.40
N PHE A 118 -11.51 -11.06 12.65
CA PHE A 118 -12.62 -10.68 13.53
C PHE A 118 -12.14 -10.27 14.93
N SER A 119 -11.21 -11.03 15.52
CA SER A 119 -10.66 -10.70 16.84
C SER A 119 -9.92 -9.37 16.87
N LEU A 120 -9.33 -8.94 15.74
CA LEU A 120 -8.72 -7.60 15.65
C LEU A 120 -9.77 -6.50 15.82
N THR A 121 -10.98 -6.66 15.27
CA THR A 121 -12.07 -5.67 15.42
C THR A 121 -12.57 -5.53 16.86
N GLN A 122 -12.26 -6.49 17.72
CA GLN A 122 -12.70 -6.53 19.13
C GLN A 122 -11.62 -6.09 20.11
N GLN A 123 -10.45 -5.66 19.64
CA GLN A 123 -9.37 -5.20 20.52
C GLN A 123 -9.57 -3.73 20.91
N ASP A 124 -9.20 -3.39 22.15
CA ASP A 124 -9.20 -2.00 22.66
C ASP A 124 -8.17 -1.14 21.91
N LYS A 125 -7.11 -1.76 21.40
CA LYS A 125 -6.04 -1.10 20.63
C LYS A 125 -5.89 -1.78 19.27
N LEU A 126 -6.21 -1.05 18.22
CA LEU A 126 -6.13 -1.54 16.85
C LEU A 126 -4.70 -1.46 16.30
N PRO A 127 -4.33 -2.30 15.32
CA PRO A 127 -3.08 -2.13 14.59
C PRO A 127 -3.13 -0.86 13.75
N LYS A 128 -1.98 -0.24 13.52
CA LYS A 128 -1.85 0.92 12.64
C LYS A 128 -2.07 0.57 11.18
N THR A 129 -1.53 -0.56 10.76
CA THR A 129 -1.57 -0.98 9.35
C THR A 129 -1.73 -2.49 9.24
N ILE A 130 -2.53 -2.93 8.26
CA ILE A 130 -2.62 -4.33 7.82
C ILE A 130 -2.06 -4.41 6.40
N LEU A 131 -1.03 -5.23 6.22
CA LEU A 131 -0.36 -5.46 4.95
C LEU A 131 -0.76 -6.83 4.39
N LEU A 132 -1.27 -6.86 3.15
CA LEU A 132 -1.70 -8.09 2.51
C LEU A 132 -0.92 -8.32 1.22
N TYR A 133 -0.33 -9.51 1.08
CA TYR A 133 0.37 -9.91 -0.14
C TYR A 133 0.22 -11.42 -0.38
N ASN A 134 0.69 -11.91 -1.55
CA ASN A 134 0.52 -13.29 -1.97
C ASN A 134 -0.94 -13.74 -1.81
N GLY A 135 -1.23 -14.91 -1.24
CA GLY A 135 -2.59 -15.41 -0.99
C GLY A 135 -3.47 -14.46 -0.17
N GLY A 136 -2.89 -13.66 0.73
CA GLY A 136 -3.60 -12.64 1.50
C GLY A 136 -4.27 -11.57 0.65
N ALA A 137 -3.84 -11.34 -0.60
CA ALA A 137 -4.47 -10.39 -1.51
C ALA A 137 -5.95 -10.73 -1.84
N HIS A 138 -6.33 -11.99 -1.76
CA HIS A 138 -7.72 -12.42 -1.95
C HIS A 138 -8.66 -11.87 -0.89
N LEU A 139 -8.17 -11.59 0.32
CA LEU A 139 -9.01 -11.21 1.46
C LEU A 139 -9.63 -9.83 1.32
N THR A 140 -8.98 -8.93 0.58
CA THR A 140 -9.43 -7.55 0.33
C THR A 140 -10.32 -7.40 -0.90
N CYS A 141 -10.59 -8.51 -1.60
CA CYS A 141 -11.30 -8.51 -2.87
C CYS A 141 -12.76 -8.94 -2.71
N LYS A 142 -13.60 -8.53 -3.67
CA LYS A 142 -15.02 -8.91 -3.74
C LYS A 142 -15.19 -10.43 -3.64
N GLY A 143 -16.09 -10.86 -2.77
CA GLY A 143 -16.36 -12.28 -2.50
C GLY A 143 -15.57 -12.86 -1.33
N SER A 144 -14.67 -12.11 -0.71
CA SER A 144 -14.00 -12.54 0.51
C SER A 144 -14.95 -12.54 1.71
N PRO A 145 -14.98 -13.60 2.54
CA PRO A 145 -15.80 -13.64 3.75
C PRO A 145 -15.26 -12.75 4.89
N MET A 146 -14.10 -12.10 4.71
CA MET A 146 -13.48 -11.20 5.67
C MET A 146 -13.69 -9.71 5.34
N LEU A 147 -14.39 -9.39 4.24
CA LEU A 147 -14.51 -8.00 3.77
C LEU A 147 -15.19 -7.08 4.79
N ASP A 148 -16.22 -7.55 5.48
CA ASP A 148 -16.96 -6.72 6.42
C ASP A 148 -16.12 -6.37 7.63
N ASP A 149 -15.34 -7.33 8.15
CA ASP A 149 -14.42 -7.11 9.26
C ASP A 149 -13.27 -6.16 8.86
N LEU A 150 -12.71 -6.33 7.66
CA LEU A 150 -11.67 -5.44 7.14
C LEU A 150 -12.18 -4.02 6.92
N LYS A 151 -13.40 -3.85 6.40
CA LYS A 151 -14.02 -2.53 6.26
C LYS A 151 -14.31 -1.87 7.61
N ALA A 152 -14.71 -2.66 8.61
CA ALA A 152 -14.88 -2.14 9.96
C ALA A 152 -13.55 -1.62 10.54
N LEU A 153 -12.45 -2.36 10.36
CA LEU A 153 -11.12 -1.91 10.76
C LEU A 153 -10.67 -0.64 9.99
N GLU A 154 -10.94 -0.56 8.69
CA GLU A 154 -10.65 0.63 7.88
C GLU A 154 -11.45 1.85 8.37
N ALA A 155 -12.74 1.68 8.70
CA ALA A 155 -13.59 2.75 9.24
C ALA A 155 -13.10 3.28 10.60
N GLU A 156 -12.45 2.43 11.41
CA GLU A 156 -11.77 2.81 12.66
C GLU A 156 -10.36 3.39 12.42
N GLY A 157 -9.99 3.64 11.16
CA GLY A 157 -8.75 4.29 10.78
C GLY A 157 -7.54 3.35 10.64
N VAL A 158 -7.72 2.03 10.64
CA VAL A 158 -6.63 1.09 10.31
C VAL A 158 -6.30 1.19 8.83
N GLU A 159 -5.05 1.42 8.51
CA GLU A 159 -4.61 1.46 7.11
C GLU A 159 -4.51 0.04 6.55
N ILE A 160 -5.27 -0.26 5.48
CA ILE A 160 -5.27 -1.57 4.83
C ILE A 160 -4.59 -1.46 3.47
N LEU A 161 -3.52 -2.22 3.23
CA LEU A 161 -2.72 -2.14 2.03
C LEU A 161 -2.50 -3.51 1.40
N THR A 162 -2.88 -3.64 0.12
CA THR A 162 -2.73 -4.87 -0.66
C THR A 162 -1.67 -4.70 -1.75
N CYS A 163 -0.79 -5.68 -1.88
CA CYS A 163 0.28 -5.69 -2.87
C CYS A 163 -0.28 -5.70 -4.30
N GLY A 164 0.00 -4.65 -5.09
CA GLY A 164 -0.46 -4.52 -6.47
C GLY A 164 0.06 -5.62 -7.39
N THR A 165 1.32 -6.06 -7.21
CA THR A 165 1.87 -7.20 -7.96
C THR A 165 1.05 -8.48 -7.74
N CYS A 166 0.60 -8.71 -6.49
CA CYS A 166 -0.22 -9.89 -6.17
C CYS A 166 -1.63 -9.77 -6.75
N LEU A 167 -2.24 -8.58 -6.65
CA LEU A 167 -3.54 -8.32 -7.28
C LEU A 167 -3.49 -8.56 -8.78
N ASN A 168 -2.44 -8.09 -9.44
CA ASN A 168 -2.27 -8.29 -10.87
C ASN A 168 -2.04 -9.78 -11.23
N PHE A 169 -1.18 -10.46 -10.49
CA PHE A 169 -0.87 -11.89 -10.71
C PHE A 169 -2.12 -12.78 -10.63
N TYR A 170 -2.99 -12.50 -9.64
CA TYR A 170 -4.23 -13.26 -9.43
C TYR A 170 -5.43 -12.72 -10.23
N GLY A 171 -5.29 -11.67 -11.06
CA GLY A 171 -6.40 -11.05 -11.80
C GLY A 171 -7.45 -10.42 -10.89
N LEU A 172 -7.02 -9.82 -9.77
CA LEU A 172 -7.87 -9.28 -8.72
C LEU A 172 -7.92 -7.74 -8.68
N THR A 173 -7.19 -7.04 -9.55
CA THR A 173 -7.05 -5.58 -9.52
C THR A 173 -8.41 -4.88 -9.49
N GLU A 174 -9.34 -5.27 -10.39
CA GLU A 174 -10.69 -4.70 -10.48
C GLU A 174 -11.64 -5.21 -9.38
N LYS A 175 -11.20 -6.16 -8.58
CA LYS A 175 -12.00 -6.77 -7.52
C LYS A 175 -11.66 -6.24 -6.14
N LEU A 176 -10.64 -5.38 -6.00
CA LEU A 176 -10.30 -4.77 -4.73
C LEU A 176 -11.52 -4.04 -4.17
N ALA A 177 -11.88 -4.30 -2.91
CA ALA A 177 -13.11 -3.81 -2.30
C ALA A 177 -12.89 -3.15 -0.93
N VAL A 178 -11.68 -3.22 -0.38
CA VAL A 178 -11.27 -2.56 0.86
C VAL A 178 -9.78 -2.23 0.81
N GLY A 179 -9.41 -1.12 1.39
CA GLY A 179 -8.03 -0.66 1.45
C GLY A 179 -7.49 -0.12 0.13
N GLY A 180 -6.19 0.13 0.12
CA GLY A 180 -5.45 0.67 -1.01
C GLY A 180 -4.45 -0.31 -1.61
N VAL A 181 -4.05 -0.05 -2.86
CA VAL A 181 -2.96 -0.78 -3.51
C VAL A 181 -1.62 -0.26 -3.02
N THR A 182 -0.68 -1.16 -2.78
CA THR A 182 0.69 -0.83 -2.38
C THR A 182 1.72 -1.67 -3.16
N ASN A 183 2.99 -1.44 -2.88
CA ASN A 183 4.10 -2.18 -3.48
C ASN A 183 5.03 -2.77 -2.41
N MET A 184 5.93 -3.65 -2.82
CA MET A 184 6.85 -4.35 -1.89
C MET A 184 7.80 -3.39 -1.17
N TYR A 185 8.17 -2.26 -1.79
CA TYR A 185 9.00 -1.26 -1.13
C TYR A 185 8.29 -0.67 0.09
N VAL A 186 7.04 -0.24 -0.06
CA VAL A 186 6.22 0.33 1.03
C VAL A 186 5.92 -0.74 2.10
N ILE A 187 5.65 -1.98 1.68
CA ILE A 187 5.46 -3.11 2.60
C ILE A 187 6.70 -3.29 3.49
N ALA A 188 7.89 -3.36 2.88
CA ALA A 188 9.14 -3.49 3.61
C ALA A 188 9.41 -2.28 4.52
N GLU A 189 9.20 -1.05 4.03
CA GLU A 189 9.38 0.18 4.82
C GLU A 189 8.47 0.18 6.06
N LYS A 190 7.19 -0.18 5.91
CA LYS A 190 6.25 -0.24 7.03
C LYS A 190 6.58 -1.33 8.04
N MET A 191 7.04 -2.49 7.58
CA MET A 191 7.47 -3.57 8.46
C MET A 191 8.74 -3.21 9.25
N LEU A 192 9.72 -2.56 8.60
CA LEU A 192 10.99 -2.17 9.23
C LEU A 192 10.82 -1.01 10.23
N ASN A 193 9.85 -0.12 10.02
CA ASN A 193 9.60 1.02 10.88
C ASN A 193 8.50 0.76 11.93
N ALA A 194 7.94 -0.45 11.98
CA ALA A 194 6.93 -0.82 12.96
C ALA A 194 7.56 -1.07 14.33
N GLY A 195 6.89 -0.63 15.41
CA GLY A 195 7.27 -1.01 16.76
C GLY A 195 7.03 -2.50 17.06
N ASN A 196 6.03 -3.09 16.38
CA ASN A 196 5.73 -4.51 16.46
C ASN A 196 5.17 -5.02 15.14
N VAL A 197 5.56 -6.24 14.72
CA VAL A 197 5.04 -6.92 13.52
C VAL A 197 4.40 -8.23 13.92
N VAL A 198 3.12 -8.38 13.63
CA VAL A 198 2.34 -9.61 13.85
C VAL A 198 2.09 -10.28 12.50
N LYS A 199 2.51 -11.53 12.37
CA LYS A 199 2.29 -12.35 11.17
C LYS A 199 1.63 -13.66 11.59
N PRO A 200 0.32 -13.81 11.42
CA PRO A 200 -0.43 -15.00 11.80
C PRO A 200 -0.14 -16.21 10.90
#